data_073170a4751d31edaa55240293660a32
#
_entry.id   073170a4751d31edaa55240293660a32
#
_cell.length_a   1.000
_cell.length_b   1.000
_cell.length_c   1.000
_cell.angle_alpha   90.00
_cell.angle_beta   90.00
_cell.angle_gamma   90.00
#
_symmetry.space_group_name_H-M   'P 1'
#
loop_
_entity.id
_entity.type
_entity.pdbx_description
1 polymer ?
#
loop_
_entity_poly.entity_id
_entity_poly.type
_entity_poly.pdbx_seq_one_letter_code
_entity_poly.pdbx_strand_id
1 'polypeptide(L)'
;MKTHLLLCFFALISFTKVQAQEKNALFQELKHQDSVFFERGFNRCDLDYLKNQVAEDLRFYHDQGGFQDKTKFLENTANNICGSPAQKPIRKVAPESLEVFPLYASGKIYGAIQTGVHHFYIREKDKNDLWTSTARFTHLWILENESWKLTEVLSYDHQSTSPPRSETN
;
A
#
# COMPACT_ATOMS: atom_id res chain seq x y z
N MET A 1 14.73 -48.30 -17.13
CA MET A 1 15.19 -47.11 -16.35
C MET A 1 14.89 -45.74 -17.00
N LYS A 2 14.18 -45.65 -18.14
CA LYS A 2 13.89 -44.31 -18.79
C LYS A 2 12.53 -43.71 -18.45
N THR A 3 11.61 -44.44 -17.84
CA THR A 3 10.22 -43.99 -17.54
C THR A 3 10.10 -43.16 -16.27
N HIS A 4 10.97 -43.30 -15.28
CA HIS A 4 10.90 -42.55 -14.03
C HIS A 4 11.40 -41.12 -14.15
N LEU A 5 12.26 -40.75 -15.10
CA LEU A 5 12.78 -39.42 -15.30
C LEU A 5 11.74 -38.48 -15.91
N LEU A 6 10.83 -38.99 -16.72
CA LEU A 6 9.78 -38.20 -17.37
C LEU A 6 8.67 -37.77 -16.39
N LEU A 7 8.32 -38.61 -15.42
CA LEU A 7 7.32 -38.33 -14.39
C LEU A 7 7.79 -37.21 -13.43
N CYS A 8 9.07 -37.20 -13.05
CA CYS A 8 9.63 -36.13 -12.20
C CYS A 8 9.64 -34.77 -12.88
N PHE A 9 9.85 -34.72 -14.20
CA PHE A 9 9.87 -33.47 -14.96
C PHE A 9 8.48 -32.85 -15.09
N PHE A 10 7.43 -33.67 -15.27
CA PHE A 10 6.04 -33.19 -15.30
C PHE A 10 5.56 -32.70 -13.95
N ALA A 11 5.97 -33.29 -12.82
CA ALA A 11 5.64 -32.87 -11.49
C ALA A 11 6.27 -31.51 -11.14
N LEU A 12 7.52 -31.26 -11.54
CA LEU A 12 8.22 -29.98 -11.34
C LEU A 12 7.55 -28.82 -12.11
N ILE A 13 7.12 -29.03 -13.35
CA ILE A 13 6.45 -28.01 -14.17
C ILE A 13 5.08 -27.65 -13.59
N SER A 14 4.35 -28.60 -13.01
CA SER A 14 3.06 -28.35 -12.37
C SER A 14 3.21 -27.51 -11.09
N PHE A 15 4.24 -27.79 -10.30
CA PHE A 15 4.50 -27.06 -9.05
C PHE A 15 4.84 -25.57 -9.29
N THR A 16 5.69 -25.29 -10.28
CA THR A 16 6.06 -23.91 -10.62
C THR A 16 4.90 -23.08 -11.15
N LYS A 17 3.98 -23.68 -11.90
CA LYS A 17 2.77 -23.00 -12.38
C LYS A 17 1.81 -22.65 -11.24
N VAL A 18 1.62 -23.54 -10.27
CA VAL A 18 0.76 -23.32 -9.11
C VAL A 18 1.30 -22.16 -8.25
N GLN A 19 2.60 -22.14 -7.96
CA GLN A 19 3.22 -21.04 -7.19
C GLN A 19 3.15 -19.68 -7.90
N ALA A 20 3.33 -19.66 -9.22
CA ALA A 20 3.20 -18.44 -10.01
C ALA A 20 1.76 -17.90 -10.00
N GLN A 21 0.77 -18.79 -10.08
CA GLN A 21 -0.64 -18.44 -10.02
C GLN A 21 -1.04 -17.92 -8.65
N GLU A 22 -0.58 -18.54 -7.56
CA GLU A 22 -0.81 -18.09 -6.19
C GLU A 22 -0.22 -16.70 -5.93
N LYS A 23 1.04 -16.47 -6.36
CA LYS A 23 1.69 -15.17 -6.26
C LYS A 23 0.94 -14.08 -7.03
N ASN A 24 0.44 -14.40 -8.23
CA ASN A 24 -0.37 -13.44 -9.00
C ASN A 24 -1.72 -13.15 -8.34
N ALA A 25 -2.40 -14.16 -7.79
CA ALA A 25 -3.65 -13.97 -7.05
C ALA A 25 -3.46 -13.07 -5.83
N LEU A 26 -2.43 -13.33 -5.02
CA LEU A 26 -2.07 -12.47 -3.87
C LEU A 26 -1.75 -11.04 -4.29
N PHE A 27 -1.02 -10.86 -5.40
CA PHE A 27 -0.73 -9.52 -5.93
C PHE A 27 -2.01 -8.75 -6.26
N GLN A 28 -2.97 -9.37 -6.95
CA GLN A 28 -4.23 -8.73 -7.29
C GLN A 28 -5.07 -8.41 -6.05
N GLU A 29 -5.09 -9.33 -5.09
CA GLU A 29 -5.80 -9.15 -3.82
C GLU A 29 -5.25 -7.96 -3.04
N LEU A 30 -3.93 -7.88 -2.82
CA LEU A 30 -3.33 -6.78 -2.06
C LEU A 30 -3.29 -5.46 -2.83
N LYS A 31 -3.21 -5.49 -4.16
CA LYS A 31 -3.42 -4.29 -5.00
C LYS A 31 -4.84 -3.73 -4.79
N HIS A 32 -5.84 -4.60 -4.74
CA HIS A 32 -7.22 -4.20 -4.45
C HIS A 32 -7.35 -3.67 -3.01
N GLN A 33 -6.77 -4.39 -2.03
CA GLN A 33 -6.79 -4.00 -0.61
C GLN A 33 -6.17 -2.61 -0.40
N ASP A 34 -4.98 -2.34 -0.97
CA ASP A 34 -4.35 -1.01 -0.93
C ASP A 34 -5.25 0.06 -1.55
N SER A 35 -5.79 -0.23 -2.73
CA SER A 35 -6.67 0.72 -3.44
C SER A 35 -7.89 1.08 -2.59
N VAL A 36 -8.59 0.09 -2.03
CA VAL A 36 -9.78 0.33 -1.20
C VAL A 36 -9.41 1.03 0.11
N PHE A 37 -8.31 0.60 0.76
CA PHE A 37 -7.84 1.17 2.02
C PHE A 37 -7.58 2.68 1.89
N PHE A 38 -6.81 3.09 0.89
CA PHE A 38 -6.48 4.50 0.72
C PHE A 38 -7.61 5.31 0.09
N GLU A 39 -8.38 4.74 -0.84
CA GLU A 39 -9.52 5.46 -1.41
C GLU A 39 -10.58 5.77 -0.36
N ARG A 40 -10.95 4.80 0.48
CA ARG A 40 -11.95 5.04 1.54
C ARG A 40 -11.37 5.83 2.71
N GLY A 41 -10.27 5.30 3.30
CA GLY A 41 -9.74 5.82 4.56
C GLY A 41 -9.06 7.18 4.41
N PHE A 42 -8.20 7.32 3.40
CA PHE A 42 -7.39 8.53 3.18
C PHE A 42 -8.09 9.53 2.25
N ASN A 43 -8.48 9.09 1.05
CA ASN A 43 -9.00 10.01 0.02
C ASN A 43 -10.42 10.51 0.35
N ARG A 44 -11.28 9.65 0.91
CA ARG A 44 -12.65 9.98 1.29
C ARG A 44 -12.90 10.16 2.77
N CYS A 45 -11.87 9.95 3.60
CA CYS A 45 -11.95 10.18 5.05
C CYS A 45 -12.99 9.33 5.78
N ASP A 46 -13.17 8.06 5.36
CA ASP A 46 -13.93 7.07 6.10
C ASP A 46 -13.09 6.56 7.29
N LEU A 47 -13.07 7.36 8.37
CA LEU A 47 -12.19 7.12 9.52
C LEU A 47 -12.59 5.87 10.31
N ASP A 48 -13.88 5.51 10.33
CA ASP A 48 -14.36 4.28 10.98
C ASP A 48 -13.86 3.05 10.22
N TYR A 49 -13.91 3.09 8.89
CA TYR A 49 -13.30 2.06 8.06
C TYR A 49 -11.80 1.96 8.33
N LEU A 50 -11.08 3.07 8.28
CA LEU A 50 -9.63 3.13 8.49
C LEU A 50 -9.23 2.51 9.84
N LYS A 51 -9.93 2.89 10.93
CA LYS A 51 -9.73 2.36 12.28
C LYS A 51 -9.85 0.83 12.33
N ASN A 52 -10.78 0.27 11.56
CA ASN A 52 -11.03 -1.17 11.53
C ASN A 52 -10.06 -1.94 10.63
N GLN A 53 -9.36 -1.28 9.70
CA GLN A 53 -8.42 -1.93 8.78
C GLN A 53 -6.98 -1.94 9.26
N VAL A 54 -6.62 -1.09 10.20
CA VAL A 54 -5.28 -1.09 10.82
C VAL A 54 -5.26 -1.99 12.07
N ALA A 55 -4.13 -2.64 12.32
CA ALA A 55 -3.93 -3.46 13.51
C ALA A 55 -3.93 -2.59 14.79
N GLU A 56 -4.20 -3.21 15.96
CA GLU A 56 -4.17 -2.48 17.24
C GLU A 56 -2.76 -1.99 17.59
N ASP A 57 -1.74 -2.75 17.21
CA ASP A 57 -0.33 -2.47 17.40
C ASP A 57 0.33 -1.84 16.17
N LEU A 58 -0.44 -1.13 15.32
CA LEU A 58 0.07 -0.42 14.13
C LEU A 58 1.33 0.38 14.46
N ARG A 59 2.33 0.25 13.60
CA ARG A 59 3.57 1.03 13.64
C ARG A 59 3.78 1.73 12.31
N PHE A 60 3.65 3.03 12.32
CA PHE A 60 3.88 3.85 11.13
C PHE A 60 5.13 4.71 11.29
N TYR A 61 6.07 4.54 10.40
CA TYR A 61 7.31 5.30 10.32
C TYR A 61 7.27 6.23 9.12
N HIS A 62 7.31 7.52 9.36
CA HIS A 62 7.27 8.54 8.33
C HIS A 62 8.53 9.39 8.41
N ASP A 63 9.27 9.55 7.32
CA ASP A 63 10.55 10.26 7.27
C ASP A 63 10.46 11.76 7.67
N GLN A 64 9.29 12.39 7.45
CA GLN A 64 9.03 13.79 7.82
C GLN A 64 8.12 13.92 9.05
N GLY A 65 7.24 12.95 9.29
CA GLY A 65 6.23 12.98 10.36
C GLY A 65 6.60 12.17 11.61
N GLY A 66 7.72 11.43 11.56
CA GLY A 66 8.18 10.58 12.65
C GLY A 66 7.34 9.33 12.87
N PHE A 67 7.51 8.72 14.05
CA PHE A 67 6.79 7.52 14.44
C PHE A 67 5.36 7.83 14.87
N GLN A 68 4.42 6.97 14.47
CA GLN A 68 3.02 7.02 14.87
C GLN A 68 2.52 5.62 15.21
N ASP A 69 1.93 5.46 16.38
CA ASP A 69 1.07 4.32 16.70
C ASP A 69 -0.33 4.49 16.07
N LYS A 70 -1.23 3.55 16.31
CA LYS A 70 -2.60 3.59 15.79
C LYS A 70 -3.33 4.87 16.17
N THR A 71 -3.25 5.28 17.43
CA THR A 71 -3.95 6.48 17.93
C THR A 71 -3.44 7.72 17.20
N LYS A 72 -2.14 7.90 17.16
CA LYS A 72 -1.50 9.04 16.50
C LYS A 72 -1.75 9.07 15.00
N PHE A 73 -1.73 7.90 14.34
CA PHE A 73 -2.05 7.77 12.92
C PHE A 73 -3.48 8.22 12.61
N LEU A 74 -4.46 7.78 13.42
CA LEU A 74 -5.87 8.16 13.23
C LEU A 74 -6.09 9.66 13.51
N GLU A 75 -5.49 10.19 14.57
CA GLU A 75 -5.54 11.63 14.88
C GLU A 75 -4.94 12.47 13.75
N ASN A 76 -3.76 12.11 13.25
CA ASN A 76 -3.12 12.81 12.15
C ASN A 76 -3.95 12.74 10.88
N THR A 77 -4.53 11.58 10.58
CA THR A 77 -5.41 11.44 9.42
C THR A 77 -6.64 12.33 9.55
N ALA A 78 -7.29 12.34 10.72
CA ALA A 78 -8.47 13.18 10.97
C ALA A 78 -8.15 14.67 10.85
N ASN A 79 -7.06 15.12 11.48
CA ASN A 79 -6.75 16.54 11.61
C ASN A 79 -6.02 17.12 10.41
N ASN A 80 -5.04 16.39 9.85
CA ASN A 80 -4.14 16.93 8.84
C ASN A 80 -4.51 16.49 7.42
N ILE A 81 -5.12 15.31 7.25
CA ILE A 81 -5.54 14.82 5.95
C ILE A 81 -7.01 15.14 5.68
N CYS A 82 -7.85 15.02 6.69
CA CYS A 82 -9.30 15.18 6.58
C CYS A 82 -9.81 16.52 7.12
N GLY A 83 -8.98 17.26 7.85
CA GLY A 83 -9.37 18.52 8.51
C GLY A 83 -9.61 19.70 7.58
N SER A 84 -9.13 19.67 6.34
CA SER A 84 -9.31 20.75 5.36
C SER A 84 -9.99 20.27 4.08
N PRO A 85 -11.32 20.32 3.98
CA PRO A 85 -12.02 19.95 2.77
C PRO A 85 -11.73 20.88 1.58
N ALA A 86 -11.28 22.11 1.82
CA ALA A 86 -10.94 23.07 0.77
C ALA A 86 -9.63 22.73 0.04
N GLN A 87 -8.69 22.08 0.74
CA GLN A 87 -7.39 21.63 0.20
C GLN A 87 -7.13 20.19 0.61
N LYS A 88 -7.87 19.27 0.02
CA LYS A 88 -7.87 17.85 0.37
C LYS A 88 -6.66 17.12 -0.18
N PRO A 89 -5.78 16.56 0.67
CA PRO A 89 -4.73 15.64 0.21
C PRO A 89 -5.33 14.37 -0.40
N ILE A 90 -4.80 13.96 -1.54
CA ILE A 90 -5.18 12.75 -2.27
C ILE A 90 -3.94 11.92 -2.53
N ARG A 91 -4.00 10.62 -2.24
CA ARG A 91 -2.94 9.65 -2.57
C ARG A 91 -3.33 8.81 -3.77
N LYS A 92 -2.39 8.58 -4.68
CA LYS A 92 -2.50 7.64 -5.80
C LYS A 92 -1.22 6.81 -5.90
N VAL A 93 -1.32 5.51 -6.09
CA VAL A 93 -0.15 4.66 -6.37
C VAL A 93 0.33 4.95 -7.79
N ALA A 94 1.65 5.07 -7.96
CA ALA A 94 2.25 5.21 -9.28
C ALA A 94 2.02 3.92 -10.10
N PRO A 95 1.61 4.02 -11.36
CA PRO A 95 1.43 2.85 -12.20
C PRO A 95 2.65 1.94 -12.19
N GLU A 96 2.44 0.64 -12.18
CA GLU A 96 3.48 -0.40 -12.30
C GLU A 96 4.57 -0.40 -11.22
N SER A 97 4.46 0.45 -10.17
CA SER A 97 5.44 0.49 -9.07
C SER A 97 5.18 -0.53 -7.97
N LEU A 98 3.99 -1.12 -7.94
CA LEU A 98 3.57 -2.00 -6.86
C LEU A 98 4.21 -3.37 -6.97
N GLU A 99 4.79 -3.84 -5.87
CA GLU A 99 5.31 -5.20 -5.72
C GLU A 99 4.75 -5.84 -4.46
N VAL A 100 4.53 -7.16 -4.49
CA VAL A 100 4.00 -7.94 -3.37
C VAL A 100 4.84 -9.18 -3.15
N PHE A 101 5.25 -9.41 -1.90
CA PHE A 101 6.07 -10.53 -1.48
C PHE A 101 5.34 -11.30 -0.37
N PRO A 102 4.90 -12.55 -0.61
CA PRO A 102 4.21 -13.35 0.40
C PRO A 102 5.13 -13.76 1.54
N LEU A 103 4.57 -13.80 2.76
CA LEU A 103 5.22 -14.33 3.95
C LEU A 103 4.55 -15.66 4.34
N TYR A 104 5.36 -16.70 4.50
CA TYR A 104 4.87 -18.05 4.79
C TYR A 104 5.26 -18.51 6.20
N ALA A 105 4.33 -19.19 6.86
CA ALA A 105 4.59 -19.98 8.05
C ALA A 105 3.98 -21.37 7.84
N SER A 106 4.76 -22.42 8.02
CA SER A 106 4.34 -23.82 7.82
C SER A 106 3.63 -24.05 6.47
N GLY A 107 4.13 -23.42 5.40
CA GLY A 107 3.58 -23.55 4.05
C GLY A 107 2.29 -22.78 3.77
N LYS A 108 1.81 -21.97 4.72
CA LYS A 108 0.61 -21.12 4.56
C LYS A 108 1.01 -19.66 4.56
N ILE A 109 0.36 -18.86 3.71
CA ILE A 109 0.50 -17.39 3.74
C ILE A 109 -0.13 -16.89 5.04
N TYR A 110 0.65 -16.12 5.84
CA TYR A 110 0.18 -15.44 7.02
C TYR A 110 0.29 -13.92 6.92
N GLY A 111 1.01 -13.42 5.93
CA GLY A 111 1.22 -12.01 5.71
C GLY A 111 1.85 -11.73 4.35
N ALA A 112 2.05 -10.47 4.04
CA ALA A 112 2.76 -10.03 2.85
C ALA A 112 3.41 -8.68 3.04
N ILE A 113 4.57 -8.49 2.41
CA ILE A 113 5.20 -7.18 2.24
C ILE A 113 4.71 -6.63 0.90
N GLN A 114 4.24 -5.38 0.92
CA GLN A 114 3.86 -4.64 -0.27
C GLN A 114 4.70 -3.38 -0.35
N THR A 115 5.34 -3.14 -1.50
CA THR A 115 6.15 -1.94 -1.74
C THR A 115 5.67 -1.21 -2.97
N GLY A 116 5.97 0.08 -3.04
CA GLY A 116 5.63 0.87 -4.21
C GLY A 116 6.02 2.34 -4.07
N VAL A 117 5.59 3.09 -5.06
CA VAL A 117 5.70 4.55 -5.09
C VAL A 117 4.29 5.13 -5.10
N HIS A 118 4.08 6.20 -4.35
CA HIS A 118 2.83 6.92 -4.38
C HIS A 118 3.05 8.41 -4.66
N HIS A 119 2.08 9.01 -5.33
CA HIS A 119 2.02 10.43 -5.60
C HIS A 119 0.95 11.06 -4.72
N PHE A 120 1.25 12.24 -4.20
CA PHE A 120 0.31 13.05 -3.45
C PHE A 120 -0.12 14.27 -4.26
N TYR A 121 -1.39 14.58 -4.11
CA TYR A 121 -2.01 15.71 -4.79
C TYR A 121 -2.80 16.53 -3.77
N ILE A 122 -3.00 17.81 -4.07
CA ILE A 122 -4.02 18.62 -3.41
C ILE A 122 -5.20 18.74 -4.36
N ARG A 123 -6.38 18.38 -3.86
CA ARG A 123 -7.67 18.55 -4.53
C ARG A 123 -8.38 19.78 -3.98
N GLU A 124 -8.71 20.71 -4.86
CA GLU A 124 -9.56 21.86 -4.58
C GLU A 124 -10.82 21.79 -5.44
N LYS A 125 -11.91 22.41 -4.93
CA LYS A 125 -13.17 22.46 -5.68
C LYS A 125 -12.96 23.16 -7.02
N ASP A 126 -13.54 22.56 -8.10
CA ASP A 126 -13.54 23.11 -9.46
C ASP A 126 -12.14 23.30 -10.09
N LYS A 127 -11.12 22.64 -9.55
CA LYS A 127 -9.75 22.60 -10.09
C LYS A 127 -9.27 21.19 -10.34
N ASN A 128 -8.29 21.03 -11.21
CA ASN A 128 -7.57 19.77 -11.38
C ASN A 128 -6.72 19.46 -10.14
N ASP A 129 -6.57 18.18 -9.81
CA ASP A 129 -5.67 17.72 -8.74
C ASP A 129 -4.24 18.24 -9.00
N LEU A 130 -3.69 19.01 -8.08
CA LEU A 130 -2.32 19.54 -8.14
C LEU A 130 -1.35 18.52 -7.54
N TRP A 131 -0.43 17.98 -8.34
CA TRP A 131 0.63 17.09 -7.86
C TRP A 131 1.62 17.85 -6.98
N THR A 132 1.83 17.39 -5.74
CA THR A 132 2.66 18.08 -4.73
C THR A 132 3.92 17.32 -4.36
N SER A 133 3.86 16.00 -4.28
CA SER A 133 5.00 15.19 -3.89
C SER A 133 4.89 13.73 -4.32
N THR A 134 6.01 13.05 -4.23
CA THR A 134 6.15 11.60 -4.42
C THR A 134 6.89 11.02 -3.23
N ALA A 135 6.53 9.80 -2.82
CA ALA A 135 7.27 9.05 -1.82
C ALA A 135 7.28 7.56 -2.14
N ARG A 136 8.17 6.83 -1.49
CA ARG A 136 8.18 5.37 -1.46
C ARG A 136 7.43 4.88 -0.24
N PHE A 137 6.88 3.67 -0.33
CA PHE A 137 6.27 3.03 0.82
C PHE A 137 6.61 1.55 0.89
N THR A 138 6.57 1.04 2.12
CA THR A 138 6.56 -0.39 2.42
C THR A 138 5.47 -0.63 3.46
N HIS A 139 4.57 -1.54 3.15
CA HIS A 139 3.49 -1.98 4.02
C HIS A 139 3.72 -3.43 4.43
N LEU A 140 3.47 -3.75 5.69
CA LEU A 140 3.31 -5.11 6.16
C LEU A 140 1.81 -5.35 6.40
N TRP A 141 1.26 -6.28 5.63
CA TRP A 141 -0.09 -6.78 5.79
C TRP A 141 -0.05 -8.13 6.49
N ILE A 142 -0.85 -8.32 7.54
CA ILE A 142 -1.02 -9.60 8.23
C ILE A 142 -2.44 -10.10 7.99
N LEU A 143 -2.56 -11.40 7.69
CA LEU A 143 -3.84 -12.07 7.47
C LEU A 143 -4.39 -12.57 8.82
N GLU A 144 -5.39 -11.89 9.34
CA GLU A 144 -6.06 -12.20 10.59
C GLU A 144 -7.52 -12.58 10.32
N ASN A 145 -7.91 -13.81 10.67
CA ASN A 145 -9.29 -14.28 10.46
C ASN A 145 -9.83 -13.99 9.05
N GLU A 146 -9.05 -14.36 8.04
CA GLU A 146 -9.36 -14.14 6.60
C GLU A 146 -9.46 -12.65 6.19
N SER A 147 -8.97 -11.73 7.02
CA SER A 147 -8.95 -10.30 6.74
C SER A 147 -7.54 -9.74 6.82
N TRP A 148 -7.15 -8.96 5.81
CA TRP A 148 -5.87 -8.26 5.82
C TRP A 148 -5.90 -7.06 6.76
N LYS A 149 -4.91 -7.00 7.66
CA LYS A 149 -4.68 -5.86 8.56
C LYS A 149 -3.36 -5.20 8.23
N LEU A 150 -3.35 -3.88 8.15
CA LEU A 150 -2.13 -3.10 8.01
C LEU A 150 -1.46 -2.98 9.37
N THR A 151 -0.27 -3.58 9.53
CA THR A 151 0.45 -3.64 10.81
C THR A 151 1.65 -2.73 10.85
N GLU A 152 2.44 -2.67 9.76
CA GLU A 152 3.57 -1.75 9.68
C GLU A 152 3.53 -0.96 8.38
N VAL A 153 3.89 0.31 8.48
CA VAL A 153 3.99 1.25 7.38
C VAL A 153 5.30 2.00 7.47
N LEU A 154 6.06 1.98 6.39
CA LEU A 154 7.17 2.88 6.17
C LEU A 154 6.78 3.81 5.01
N SER A 155 6.83 5.12 5.21
CA SER A 155 6.64 6.12 4.16
C SER A 155 7.86 7.03 4.16
N TYR A 156 8.62 6.99 3.07
CA TYR A 156 9.98 7.54 3.04
C TYR A 156 10.36 8.04 1.65
N ASP A 157 11.49 8.77 1.59
CA ASP A 157 12.02 9.37 0.36
C ASP A 157 11.00 10.36 -0.25
N HIS A 158 10.41 11.22 0.63
CA HIS A 158 9.48 12.24 0.18
C HIS A 158 10.19 13.33 -0.61
N GLN A 159 9.78 13.49 -1.87
CA GLN A 159 10.31 14.47 -2.80
C GLN A 159 9.17 15.39 -3.25
N SER A 160 9.30 16.68 -2.94
CA SER A 160 8.35 17.69 -3.43
C SER A 160 8.52 17.92 -4.91
N THR A 161 7.43 18.11 -5.64
CA THR A 161 7.50 18.64 -6.99
C THR A 161 7.95 20.10 -6.91
N SER A 162 9.03 20.45 -7.60
CA SER A 162 9.38 21.86 -7.74
C SER A 162 8.24 22.56 -8.48
N PRO A 163 7.72 23.71 -7.98
CA PRO A 163 6.78 24.49 -8.76
C PRO A 163 7.46 24.84 -10.09
N PRO A 164 6.73 24.91 -11.22
CA PRO A 164 7.30 25.35 -12.46
C PRO A 164 8.00 26.69 -12.23
N ARG A 165 9.30 26.75 -12.57
CA ARG A 165 10.07 27.98 -12.44
C ARG A 165 9.35 29.01 -13.29
N SER A 166 8.78 30.08 -12.67
CA SER A 166 8.24 31.20 -13.41
C SER A 166 9.41 31.78 -14.22
N GLU A 167 9.38 31.58 -15.55
CA GLU A 167 10.26 32.32 -16.44
C GLU A 167 9.85 33.79 -16.32
N THR A 168 10.59 34.52 -15.50
CA THR A 168 10.53 36.00 -15.51
C THR A 168 11.26 36.43 -16.79
N ASN A 169 10.46 36.80 -17.79
CA ASN A 169 10.92 37.60 -18.92
C ASN A 169 11.30 39.01 -18.46
#